data_38a91ff1cc872685cc67efe188389740
#
_entry.id   38a91ff1cc872685cc67efe188389740
#
_cell.length_a   1.000
_cell.length_b   1.000
_cell.length_c   1.000
_cell.angle_alpha   90.00
_cell.angle_beta   90.00
_cell.angle_gamma   90.00
#
_symmetry.space_group_name_H-M   'P 1'
#
loop_
_entity.id
_entity.type
_entity.pdbx_description
1 polymer ?
#
loop_
_entity_poly.entity_id
_entity_poly.type
_entity_poly.pdbx_seq_one_letter_code
_entity_poly.pdbx_strand_id
1 'polypeptide(L)'
;DLGTANTLIWLSGKGIIINEPSIIARSTKTGAVLAVGDDAKEMLGKTHEGIETIRPLRDGVIADFTAVDEMLQGFIRKVNLNRLTRPRMVICVPSGVTEVERRAVRDSGEKQAAREVFLVDEPVAAAIGIGLDISKPVGNIIVDIGGGTTEVAVISLNGVVTKKAIRVAGDEMDDAIQHWFRNEHKLEIGAQTAEQIKISVGSAMRTRSRNILVKGRDLVSGIPKTIDVRTDEIRQALKDPVKRILDVIKDALEATPAELSSDIIDRGIVLAGGGSQLRGLDQVLREKTGVPVNVADEPHLAIVKGCGAVIEDLEKYKHVLL
;
A
#
# COMPACT_ATOMS: atom_id res chain seq x y z
N ASP A 1 7.30 -7.65 -1.91
CA ASP A 1 6.49 -6.61 -1.26
C ASP A 1 5.19 -7.25 -0.76
N LEU A 2 4.96 -7.20 0.54
CA LEU A 2 3.77 -7.74 1.22
C LEU A 2 2.86 -6.58 1.65
N GLY A 3 2.27 -5.90 0.68
CA GLY A 3 1.40 -4.77 0.96
C GLY A 3 -0.01 -5.15 1.45
N THR A 4 -0.66 -4.25 2.17
CA THR A 4 -2.05 -4.42 2.66
C THR A 4 -3.03 -4.66 1.51
N ALA A 5 -2.89 -3.92 0.41
CA ALA A 5 -3.77 -4.04 -0.76
C ALA A 5 -3.31 -5.12 -1.73
N ASN A 6 -2.04 -5.11 -2.11
CA ASN A 6 -1.45 -6.01 -3.09
C ASN A 6 -0.15 -6.62 -2.59
N THR A 7 0.10 -7.86 -2.98
CA THR A 7 1.41 -8.53 -2.87
C THR A 7 2.08 -8.53 -4.22
N LEU A 8 3.33 -8.06 -4.28
CA LEU A 8 4.13 -8.02 -5.49
C LEU A 8 5.39 -8.87 -5.32
N ILE A 9 5.73 -9.64 -6.36
CA ILE A 9 6.94 -10.48 -6.36
C ILE A 9 7.81 -10.11 -7.57
N TRP A 10 9.05 -9.75 -7.27
CA TRP A 10 10.14 -9.60 -8.23
C TRP A 10 10.94 -10.91 -8.30
N LEU A 11 11.24 -11.36 -9.48
CA LEU A 11 12.14 -12.48 -9.70
C LEU A 11 13.38 -11.99 -10.46
N SER A 12 14.56 -12.24 -9.90
CA SER A 12 15.83 -11.83 -10.51
C SER A 12 15.95 -12.34 -11.96
N GLY A 13 16.32 -11.43 -12.87
CA GLY A 13 16.38 -11.70 -14.31
C GLY A 13 15.04 -11.75 -15.05
N LYS A 14 13.90 -11.62 -14.36
CA LYS A 14 12.57 -11.59 -14.98
C LYS A 14 11.75 -10.37 -14.65
N GLY A 15 12.11 -9.61 -13.58
CA GLY A 15 11.35 -8.48 -13.12
C GLY A 15 10.13 -8.88 -12.29
N ILE A 16 9.08 -8.03 -12.31
CA ILE A 16 7.83 -8.24 -11.55
C ILE A 16 7.03 -9.35 -12.24
N ILE A 17 6.76 -10.42 -11.51
CA ILE A 17 6.06 -11.61 -12.01
C ILE A 17 4.72 -11.86 -11.31
N ILE A 18 4.50 -11.25 -10.14
CA ILE A 18 3.22 -11.23 -9.42
C ILE A 18 2.92 -9.78 -9.05
N ASN A 19 1.70 -9.36 -9.28
CA ASN A 19 1.09 -8.14 -8.76
C ASN A 19 -0.39 -8.45 -8.57
N GLU A 20 -0.72 -9.01 -7.42
CA GLU A 20 -2.06 -9.49 -7.14
C GLU A 20 -2.53 -9.02 -5.75
N PRO A 21 -3.85 -8.91 -5.52
CA PRO A 21 -4.42 -8.53 -4.24
C PRO A 21 -3.96 -9.43 -3.08
N SER A 22 -3.69 -8.83 -1.92
CA SER A 22 -3.35 -9.54 -0.68
C SER A 22 -4.60 -10.11 -0.03
N ILE A 23 -5.17 -11.15 -0.63
CA ILE A 23 -6.41 -11.80 -0.18
C ILE A 23 -6.38 -13.30 -0.47
N ILE A 24 -6.99 -14.08 0.40
CA ILE A 24 -7.24 -15.50 0.20
C ILE A 24 -8.73 -15.81 0.34
N ALA A 25 -9.17 -16.86 -0.31
CA ALA A 25 -10.47 -17.49 -0.07
C ALA A 25 -10.25 -18.88 0.53
N ARG A 26 -10.96 -19.19 1.61
CA ARG A 26 -10.79 -20.42 2.38
C ARG A 26 -12.14 -21.09 2.64
N SER A 27 -12.17 -22.41 2.64
CA SER A 27 -13.35 -23.18 3.08
C SER A 27 -13.50 -23.08 4.60
N THR A 28 -14.65 -22.63 5.07
CA THR A 28 -14.96 -22.55 6.51
C THR A 28 -15.08 -23.93 7.16
N LYS A 29 -15.35 -24.98 6.38
CA LYS A 29 -15.51 -26.36 6.89
C LYS A 29 -14.19 -27.12 7.00
N THR A 30 -13.28 -26.94 6.04
CA THR A 30 -12.05 -27.73 5.96
C THR A 30 -10.80 -26.92 6.28
N GLY A 31 -10.89 -25.59 6.29
CA GLY A 31 -9.73 -24.70 6.38
C GLY A 31 -8.90 -24.66 5.09
N ALA A 32 -9.27 -25.38 4.04
CA ALA A 32 -8.48 -25.45 2.81
C ALA A 32 -8.54 -24.12 2.04
N VAL A 33 -7.37 -23.64 1.56
CA VAL A 33 -7.29 -22.48 0.67
C VAL A 33 -7.85 -22.86 -0.70
N LEU A 34 -8.83 -22.09 -1.16
CA LEU A 34 -9.53 -22.28 -2.42
C LEU A 34 -8.96 -21.39 -3.53
N ALA A 35 -8.57 -20.16 -3.18
CA ALA A 35 -8.03 -19.17 -4.11
C ALA A 35 -7.12 -18.18 -3.40
N VAL A 36 -6.21 -17.56 -4.16
CA VAL A 36 -5.35 -16.44 -3.70
C VAL A 36 -5.30 -15.36 -4.76
N GLY A 37 -5.11 -14.11 -4.33
CA GLY A 37 -4.93 -12.98 -5.23
C GLY A 37 -6.21 -12.61 -5.99
N ASP A 38 -6.10 -12.44 -7.30
CA ASP A 38 -7.22 -12.01 -8.15
C ASP A 38 -8.42 -12.94 -8.08
N ASP A 39 -8.19 -14.26 -8.12
CA ASP A 39 -9.25 -15.25 -8.01
C ASP A 39 -10.03 -15.14 -6.68
N ALA A 40 -9.33 -14.83 -5.58
CA ALA A 40 -9.95 -14.62 -4.27
C ALA A 40 -10.67 -13.25 -4.19
N LYS A 41 -10.12 -12.20 -4.85
CA LYS A 41 -10.76 -10.86 -4.93
C LYS A 41 -12.09 -10.93 -5.67
N GLU A 42 -12.21 -11.74 -6.71
CA GLU A 42 -13.47 -11.94 -7.41
C GLU A 42 -14.59 -12.52 -6.51
N MET A 43 -14.20 -13.30 -5.49
CA MET A 43 -15.14 -13.89 -4.52
C MET A 43 -15.55 -12.92 -3.42
N LEU A 44 -14.80 -11.83 -3.19
CA LEU A 44 -15.03 -10.89 -2.09
C LEU A 44 -16.45 -10.30 -2.13
N GLY A 45 -17.20 -10.50 -1.03
CA GLY A 45 -18.59 -10.04 -0.90
C GLY A 45 -19.61 -10.83 -1.71
N LYS A 46 -19.23 -11.97 -2.31
CA LYS A 46 -20.10 -12.83 -3.13
C LYS A 46 -20.14 -14.29 -2.64
N THR A 47 -19.50 -14.60 -1.51
CA THR A 47 -19.38 -15.95 -0.97
C THR A 47 -20.65 -16.36 -0.19
N HIS A 48 -20.91 -17.66 -0.13
CA HIS A 48 -21.86 -18.26 0.80
C HIS A 48 -21.17 -18.71 2.10
N GLU A 49 -21.89 -19.14 3.11
CA GLU A 49 -21.39 -19.50 4.46
C GLU A 49 -20.24 -20.54 4.48
N GLY A 50 -20.10 -21.34 3.43
CA GLY A 50 -19.04 -22.34 3.31
C GLY A 50 -17.70 -21.79 2.86
N ILE A 51 -17.62 -20.50 2.49
CA ILE A 51 -16.39 -19.85 1.99
C ILE A 51 -16.26 -18.49 2.65
N GLU A 52 -15.08 -18.22 3.21
CA GLU A 52 -14.69 -16.91 3.72
C GLU A 52 -13.56 -16.32 2.88
N THR A 53 -13.56 -15.00 2.71
CA THR A 53 -12.46 -14.24 2.13
C THR A 53 -11.75 -13.46 3.22
N ILE A 54 -10.42 -13.60 3.28
CA ILE A 54 -9.57 -13.03 4.33
C ILE A 54 -8.54 -12.13 3.70
N ARG A 55 -8.40 -10.90 4.23
CA ARG A 55 -7.25 -10.03 4.01
C ARG A 55 -6.29 -10.23 5.18
N PRO A 56 -5.16 -10.93 4.96
CA PRO A 56 -4.26 -11.29 6.05
C PRO A 56 -3.45 -10.10 6.59
N LEU A 57 -3.36 -9.04 5.80
CA LEU A 57 -2.68 -7.79 6.13
C LEU A 57 -3.73 -6.68 6.25
N ARG A 58 -3.68 -5.91 7.34
CA ARG A 58 -4.53 -4.75 7.58
C ARG A 58 -3.72 -3.65 8.25
N ASP A 59 -3.92 -2.42 7.83
CA ASP A 59 -3.29 -1.25 8.45
C ASP A 59 -1.75 -1.38 8.59
N GLY A 60 -1.10 -2.02 7.61
CA GLY A 60 0.35 -2.24 7.61
C GLY A 60 0.83 -3.32 8.59
N VAL A 61 -0.06 -4.09 9.22
CA VAL A 61 0.31 -5.17 10.13
C VAL A 61 -0.28 -6.52 9.72
N ILE A 62 0.36 -7.60 10.15
CA ILE A 62 -0.18 -8.94 9.94
C ILE A 62 -1.33 -9.15 10.93
N ALA A 63 -2.56 -9.25 10.40
CA ALA A 63 -3.76 -9.55 11.17
C ALA A 63 -3.95 -11.06 11.39
N ASP A 64 -3.49 -11.88 10.44
CA ASP A 64 -3.56 -13.34 10.50
C ASP A 64 -2.30 -13.97 9.89
N PHE A 65 -1.39 -14.45 10.75
CA PHE A 65 -0.13 -15.07 10.34
C PHE A 65 -0.33 -16.35 9.51
N THR A 66 -1.34 -17.14 9.85
CA THR A 66 -1.64 -18.38 9.10
C THR A 66 -2.08 -18.03 7.69
N ALA A 67 -2.95 -17.05 7.55
CA ALA A 67 -3.43 -16.60 6.26
C ALA A 67 -2.31 -15.94 5.41
N VAL A 68 -1.33 -15.25 6.03
CA VAL A 68 -0.13 -14.75 5.32
C VAL A 68 0.71 -15.91 4.79
N ASP A 69 0.99 -16.94 5.62
CA ASP A 69 1.75 -18.12 5.18
C ASP A 69 1.05 -18.84 4.03
N GLU A 70 -0.26 -19.02 4.11
CA GLU A 70 -1.10 -19.64 3.07
C GLU A 70 -1.10 -18.81 1.78
N MET A 71 -1.21 -17.49 1.89
CA MET A 71 -1.15 -16.55 0.76
C MET A 71 0.21 -16.62 0.06
N LEU A 72 1.31 -16.50 0.82
CA LEU A 72 2.67 -16.60 0.29
C LEU A 72 2.91 -17.93 -0.40
N GLN A 73 2.48 -19.05 0.21
CA GLN A 73 2.58 -20.35 -0.40
C GLN A 73 1.83 -20.42 -1.74
N GLY A 74 0.62 -19.82 -1.79
CA GLY A 74 -0.17 -19.74 -3.02
C GLY A 74 0.57 -18.96 -4.12
N PHE A 75 1.10 -17.80 -3.81
CA PHE A 75 1.86 -16.98 -4.76
C PHE A 75 3.17 -17.67 -5.21
N ILE A 76 3.93 -18.27 -4.30
CA ILE A 76 5.17 -18.99 -4.66
C ILE A 76 4.88 -20.19 -5.57
N ARG A 77 3.74 -20.86 -5.39
CA ARG A 77 3.31 -21.91 -6.33
C ARG A 77 3.00 -21.34 -7.73
N LYS A 78 2.38 -20.14 -7.82
CA LYS A 78 2.15 -19.45 -9.11
C LYS A 78 3.46 -19.08 -9.81
N VAL A 79 4.51 -18.74 -9.07
CA VAL A 79 5.85 -18.45 -9.62
C VAL A 79 6.49 -19.67 -10.27
N ASN A 80 6.05 -20.87 -9.91
CA ASN A 80 6.51 -22.15 -10.46
C ASN A 80 8.05 -22.32 -10.43
N LEU A 81 8.65 -21.97 -9.27
CA LEU A 81 10.07 -22.22 -9.04
C LEU A 81 10.35 -23.74 -9.03
N ASN A 82 11.51 -24.13 -9.55
CA ASN A 82 11.95 -25.51 -9.45
C ASN A 82 12.03 -25.92 -7.95
N ARG A 83 11.40 -27.02 -7.57
CA ARG A 83 11.34 -27.50 -6.17
C ARG A 83 12.71 -27.70 -5.50
N LEU A 84 13.77 -27.83 -6.28
CA LEU A 84 15.14 -27.94 -5.78
C LEU A 84 15.81 -26.58 -5.53
N THR A 85 15.19 -25.49 -5.99
CA THR A 85 15.74 -24.14 -5.84
C THR A 85 15.35 -23.60 -4.46
N ARG A 86 16.35 -23.25 -3.66
CA ARG A 86 16.16 -22.52 -2.39
C ARG A 86 16.51 -21.05 -2.64
N PRO A 87 15.53 -20.17 -2.92
CA PRO A 87 15.82 -18.79 -3.24
C PRO A 87 16.30 -18.01 -2.02
N ARG A 88 17.07 -16.96 -2.24
CA ARG A 88 17.19 -15.86 -1.30
C ARG A 88 15.98 -14.95 -1.46
N MET A 89 15.45 -14.42 -0.36
CA MET A 89 14.31 -13.50 -0.38
C MET A 89 14.67 -12.19 0.28
N VAL A 90 14.23 -11.09 -0.32
CA VAL A 90 14.17 -9.77 0.29
C VAL A 90 12.70 -9.45 0.48
N ILE A 91 12.30 -9.15 1.72
CA ILE A 91 10.93 -8.79 2.07
C ILE A 91 10.95 -7.41 2.68
N CYS A 92 10.13 -6.49 2.16
CA CYS A 92 9.95 -5.20 2.80
C CYS A 92 8.98 -5.31 3.98
N VAL A 93 9.21 -4.46 4.96
CA VAL A 93 8.39 -4.35 6.16
C VAL A 93 8.11 -2.89 6.46
N PRO A 94 6.93 -2.54 6.97
CA PRO A 94 6.65 -1.19 7.42
C PRO A 94 7.61 -0.73 8.51
N SER A 95 7.97 0.54 8.50
CA SER A 95 8.95 1.11 9.45
C SER A 95 8.51 1.06 10.93
N GLY A 96 7.23 0.82 11.19
CA GLY A 96 6.63 0.77 12.54
C GLY A 96 6.52 -0.63 13.12
N VAL A 97 6.97 -1.69 12.43
CA VAL A 97 6.84 -3.07 12.91
C VAL A 97 7.74 -3.37 14.09
N THR A 98 7.24 -4.15 15.02
CA THR A 98 7.98 -4.65 16.19
C THR A 98 8.97 -5.74 15.80
N GLU A 99 9.97 -6.01 16.66
CA GLU A 99 10.90 -7.12 16.47
C GLU A 99 10.20 -8.49 16.37
N VAL A 100 9.07 -8.66 17.08
CA VAL A 100 8.26 -9.89 17.02
C VAL A 100 7.64 -10.04 15.62
N GLU A 101 7.10 -8.97 15.07
CA GLU A 101 6.51 -8.98 13.71
C GLU A 101 7.59 -9.17 12.64
N ARG A 102 8.77 -8.52 12.76
CA ARG A 102 9.92 -8.76 11.87
C ARG A 102 10.32 -10.23 11.85
N ARG A 103 10.44 -10.83 13.04
CA ARG A 103 10.75 -12.25 13.16
C ARG A 103 9.69 -13.12 12.50
N ALA A 104 8.43 -12.82 12.71
CA ALA A 104 7.33 -13.57 12.11
C ALA A 104 7.35 -13.50 10.56
N VAL A 105 7.65 -12.32 9.98
CA VAL A 105 7.82 -12.17 8.53
C VAL A 105 9.00 -13.01 8.03
N ARG A 106 10.13 -13.01 8.77
CA ARG A 106 11.30 -13.83 8.42
C ARG A 106 10.96 -15.32 8.47
N ASP A 107 10.32 -15.76 9.56
CA ASP A 107 9.89 -17.16 9.74
C ASP A 107 8.92 -17.59 8.62
N SER A 108 8.02 -16.70 8.18
CA SER A 108 7.11 -16.97 7.05
C SER A 108 7.89 -17.17 5.74
N GLY A 109 8.92 -16.36 5.46
CA GLY A 109 9.79 -16.55 4.30
C GLY A 109 10.57 -17.87 4.36
N GLU A 110 11.11 -18.23 5.53
CA GLU A 110 11.84 -19.48 5.74
C GLU A 110 10.95 -20.72 5.56
N LYS A 111 9.71 -20.69 6.01
CA LYS A 111 8.71 -21.74 5.78
C LYS A 111 8.45 -21.99 4.29
N GLN A 112 8.66 -20.99 3.45
CA GLN A 112 8.56 -21.13 1.99
C GLN A 112 9.86 -21.68 1.36
N ALA A 113 10.70 -22.37 2.13
CA ALA A 113 11.96 -22.96 1.71
C ALA A 113 13.01 -21.94 1.22
N ALA A 114 12.93 -20.71 1.65
CA ALA A 114 14.00 -19.74 1.39
C ALA A 114 15.32 -20.21 2.05
N ARG A 115 16.42 -19.99 1.36
CA ARG A 115 17.77 -20.23 1.89
C ARG A 115 18.16 -19.16 2.91
N GLU A 116 17.82 -17.91 2.62
CA GLU A 116 18.10 -16.72 3.41
C GLU A 116 16.96 -15.71 3.21
N VAL A 117 16.56 -15.04 4.28
CA VAL A 117 15.54 -14.00 4.25
C VAL A 117 16.13 -12.71 4.79
N PHE A 118 16.11 -11.68 3.97
CA PHE A 118 16.55 -10.32 4.30
C PHE A 118 15.32 -9.43 4.44
N LEU A 119 15.34 -8.50 5.38
CA LEU A 119 14.28 -7.51 5.56
C LEU A 119 14.81 -6.11 5.20
N VAL A 120 13.93 -5.27 4.65
CA VAL A 120 14.22 -3.86 4.33
C VAL A 120 13.02 -3.01 4.72
N ASP A 121 13.24 -1.81 5.27
CA ASP A 121 12.17 -0.85 5.52
C ASP A 121 11.48 -0.41 4.21
N GLU A 122 10.15 -0.38 4.17
CA GLU A 122 9.37 -0.02 2.98
C GLU A 122 9.78 1.33 2.37
N PRO A 123 9.92 2.44 3.12
CA PRO A 123 10.30 3.71 2.51
C PRO A 123 11.74 3.71 1.97
N VAL A 124 12.64 2.89 2.54
CA VAL A 124 13.99 2.72 2.00
C VAL A 124 13.95 1.94 0.70
N ALA A 125 13.19 0.85 0.66
CA ALA A 125 12.97 0.09 -0.57
C ALA A 125 12.34 0.98 -1.64
N ALA A 126 11.31 1.77 -1.30
CA ALA A 126 10.68 2.70 -2.22
C ALA A 126 11.68 3.73 -2.78
N ALA A 127 12.51 4.33 -1.93
CA ALA A 127 13.54 5.30 -2.34
C ALA A 127 14.54 4.68 -3.33
N ILE A 128 15.00 3.47 -3.07
CA ILE A 128 15.89 2.72 -3.98
C ILE A 128 15.16 2.42 -5.31
N GLY A 129 13.92 1.98 -5.24
CA GLY A 129 13.14 1.56 -6.41
C GLY A 129 12.80 2.68 -7.38
N ILE A 130 12.69 3.92 -6.89
CA ILE A 130 12.51 5.12 -7.72
C ILE A 130 13.83 5.78 -8.13
N GLY A 131 14.97 5.19 -7.74
CA GLY A 131 16.31 5.65 -8.14
C GLY A 131 16.83 6.85 -7.36
N LEU A 132 16.36 7.12 -6.14
CA LEU A 132 16.95 8.14 -5.29
C LEU A 132 18.34 7.69 -4.82
N ASP A 133 19.32 8.58 -4.94
CA ASP A 133 20.65 8.36 -4.37
C ASP A 133 20.63 8.69 -2.87
N ILE A 134 20.34 7.66 -2.08
CA ILE A 134 20.24 7.76 -0.62
C ILE A 134 21.60 7.70 0.09
N SER A 135 22.69 7.43 -0.64
CA SER A 135 24.05 7.30 -0.08
C SER A 135 24.70 8.64 0.27
N LYS A 136 24.23 9.71 -0.34
CA LYS A 136 24.78 11.06 -0.16
C LYS A 136 24.33 11.71 1.14
N PRO A 137 25.11 12.66 1.67
CA PRO A 137 24.75 13.46 2.85
C PRO A 137 23.76 14.57 2.48
N VAL A 138 22.60 14.18 1.92
CA VAL A 138 21.52 15.09 1.52
C VAL A 138 20.17 14.51 1.94
N GLY A 139 19.25 15.39 2.32
CA GLY A 139 17.89 14.99 2.73
C GLY A 139 17.04 14.57 1.54
N ASN A 140 16.61 13.32 1.53
CA ASN A 140 15.60 12.82 0.59
C ASN A 140 14.34 12.48 1.38
N ILE A 141 13.23 13.14 1.12
CA ILE A 141 11.95 12.81 1.74
C ILE A 141 11.09 12.00 0.78
N ILE A 142 10.64 10.86 1.25
CA ILE A 142 9.72 9.99 0.55
C ILE A 142 8.44 9.82 1.37
N VAL A 143 7.32 9.84 0.68
CA VAL A 143 5.99 9.57 1.25
C VAL A 143 5.40 8.40 0.50
N ASP A 144 5.32 7.27 1.16
CA ASP A 144 4.67 6.09 0.62
C ASP A 144 3.23 6.03 1.12
N ILE A 145 2.27 6.10 0.19
CA ILE A 145 0.83 6.02 0.48
C ILE A 145 0.33 4.70 -0.09
N GLY A 146 0.31 3.68 0.75
CA GLY A 146 -0.08 2.33 0.39
C GLY A 146 -1.60 2.10 0.41
N GLY A 147 -1.99 0.83 0.68
CA GLY A 147 -3.38 0.46 0.95
C GLY A 147 -3.81 0.80 2.37
N GLY A 148 -3.05 0.35 3.38
CA GLY A 148 -3.41 0.49 4.80
C GLY A 148 -2.63 1.57 5.55
N THR A 149 -1.44 1.96 5.08
CA THR A 149 -0.55 2.90 5.76
C THR A 149 -0.06 4.01 4.85
N THR A 150 0.18 5.18 5.45
CA THR A 150 1.02 6.23 4.88
C THR A 150 2.27 6.35 5.73
N GLU A 151 3.42 6.17 5.10
CA GLU A 151 4.72 6.29 5.72
C GLU A 151 5.50 7.46 5.13
N VAL A 152 6.10 8.26 5.99
CA VAL A 152 6.96 9.38 5.63
C VAL A 152 8.34 9.13 6.20
N ALA A 153 9.35 9.13 5.36
CA ALA A 153 10.73 8.99 5.79
C ALA A 153 11.64 10.06 5.15
N VAL A 154 12.52 10.61 5.96
CA VAL A 154 13.66 11.41 5.50
C VAL A 154 14.91 10.53 5.60
N ILE A 155 15.57 10.33 4.46
CA ILE A 155 16.68 9.39 4.30
C ILE A 155 17.93 10.18 3.89
N SER A 156 19.04 9.91 4.55
CA SER A 156 20.36 10.47 4.23
C SER A 156 21.44 9.48 4.64
N LEU A 157 22.55 9.40 3.90
CA LEU A 157 23.68 8.51 4.20
C LEU A 157 23.26 7.04 4.42
N ASN A 158 22.34 6.56 3.60
CA ASN A 158 21.73 5.23 3.66
C ASN A 158 20.93 4.92 4.94
N GLY A 159 20.65 5.91 5.78
CA GLY A 159 19.93 5.77 7.03
C GLY A 159 18.64 6.60 7.05
N VAL A 160 17.64 6.11 7.78
CA VAL A 160 16.41 6.86 8.06
C VAL A 160 16.68 7.82 9.20
N VAL A 161 16.61 9.13 8.94
CA VAL A 161 16.84 10.20 9.93
C VAL A 161 15.55 10.56 10.66
N THR A 162 14.46 10.69 9.92
CA THR A 162 13.14 10.98 10.46
C THR A 162 12.14 10.02 9.85
N LYS A 163 11.26 9.48 10.67
CA LYS A 163 10.13 8.66 10.19
C LYS A 163 8.84 8.96 10.92
N LYS A 164 7.76 8.96 10.19
CA LYS A 164 6.39 9.04 10.70
C LYS A 164 5.51 8.07 9.93
N ALA A 165 4.54 7.48 10.58
CA ALA A 165 3.57 6.59 9.94
C ALA A 165 2.18 6.79 10.53
N ILE A 166 1.16 6.65 9.70
CA ILE A 166 -0.24 6.59 10.13
C ILE A 166 -0.98 5.47 9.40
N ARG A 167 -2.01 4.94 10.05
CA ARG A 167 -2.93 3.95 9.47
C ARG A 167 -4.06 4.65 8.73
N VAL A 168 -3.71 5.44 7.73
CA VAL A 168 -4.63 6.14 6.83
C VAL A 168 -4.04 6.12 5.45
N ALA A 169 -4.70 5.44 4.53
CA ALA A 169 -4.26 5.31 3.15
C ALA A 169 -5.44 4.92 2.23
N GLY A 170 -5.21 4.06 1.25
CA GLY A 170 -6.22 3.68 0.25
C GLY A 170 -7.49 3.06 0.84
N ASP A 171 -7.36 2.18 1.83
CA ASP A 171 -8.50 1.50 2.46
C ASP A 171 -9.37 2.47 3.26
N GLU A 172 -8.75 3.39 4.04
CA GLU A 172 -9.48 4.44 4.76
C GLU A 172 -10.22 5.39 3.80
N MET A 173 -9.66 5.63 2.61
CA MET A 173 -10.35 6.41 1.57
C MET A 173 -11.59 5.66 1.06
N ASP A 174 -11.53 4.34 0.89
CA ASP A 174 -12.65 3.51 0.48
C ASP A 174 -13.74 3.47 1.55
N ASP A 175 -13.35 3.31 2.81
CA ASP A 175 -14.25 3.36 3.96
C ASP A 175 -14.95 4.72 4.09
N ALA A 176 -14.22 5.81 3.87
CA ALA A 176 -14.79 7.15 3.87
C ALA A 176 -15.85 7.33 2.78
N ILE A 177 -15.62 6.76 1.58
CA ILE A 177 -16.61 6.76 0.50
C ILE A 177 -17.84 5.93 0.91
N GLN A 178 -17.65 4.71 1.47
CA GLN A 178 -18.77 3.89 1.94
C GLN A 178 -19.60 4.60 3.02
N HIS A 179 -18.93 5.22 3.99
CA HIS A 179 -19.58 6.00 5.04
C HIS A 179 -20.37 7.20 4.48
N TRP A 180 -19.81 7.89 3.47
CA TRP A 180 -20.49 8.98 2.77
C TRP A 180 -21.82 8.51 2.17
N PHE A 181 -21.79 7.43 1.38
CA PHE A 181 -23.00 6.88 0.76
C PHE A 181 -24.04 6.43 1.79
N ARG A 182 -23.58 5.80 2.88
CA ARG A 182 -24.46 5.40 3.97
C ARG A 182 -25.16 6.58 4.65
N ASN A 183 -24.40 7.63 4.92
CA ASN A 183 -24.90 8.78 5.69
C ASN A 183 -25.74 9.72 4.82
N GLU A 184 -25.25 10.10 3.64
CA GLU A 184 -25.89 11.11 2.81
C GLU A 184 -26.99 10.53 1.92
N HIS A 185 -26.79 9.33 1.38
CA HIS A 185 -27.70 8.74 0.41
C HIS A 185 -28.53 7.56 0.96
N LYS A 186 -28.29 7.13 2.21
CA LYS A 186 -28.86 5.91 2.79
C LYS A 186 -28.67 4.70 1.90
N LEU A 187 -27.54 4.64 1.20
CA LEU A 187 -27.16 3.61 0.26
C LEU A 187 -25.95 2.83 0.78
N GLU A 188 -26.09 1.51 0.89
CA GLU A 188 -24.96 0.64 1.21
C GLU A 188 -24.30 0.18 -0.10
N ILE A 189 -23.00 0.48 -0.24
CA ILE A 189 -22.15 0.03 -1.34
C ILE A 189 -21.07 -0.91 -0.83
N GLY A 190 -20.65 -1.88 -1.66
CA GLY A 190 -19.57 -2.81 -1.32
C GLY A 190 -18.21 -2.15 -1.40
N ALA A 191 -17.20 -2.73 -0.71
CA ALA A 191 -15.82 -2.24 -0.71
C ALA A 191 -15.22 -2.14 -2.11
N GLN A 192 -15.45 -3.15 -2.98
CA GLN A 192 -14.99 -3.11 -4.37
C GLN A 192 -15.61 -1.93 -5.16
N THR A 193 -16.87 -1.61 -4.89
CA THR A 193 -17.53 -0.45 -5.52
C THR A 193 -16.92 0.86 -5.05
N ALA A 194 -16.62 1.00 -3.76
CA ALA A 194 -15.96 2.18 -3.21
C ALA A 194 -14.56 2.37 -3.79
N GLU A 195 -13.76 1.29 -3.86
CA GLU A 195 -12.44 1.29 -4.51
C GLU A 195 -12.51 1.75 -5.96
N GLN A 196 -13.46 1.21 -6.74
CA GLN A 196 -13.67 1.61 -8.14
C GLN A 196 -14.05 3.09 -8.27
N ILE A 197 -14.91 3.60 -7.39
CA ILE A 197 -15.29 5.02 -7.35
C ILE A 197 -14.06 5.89 -7.04
N LYS A 198 -13.27 5.52 -6.01
CA LYS A 198 -12.03 6.21 -5.66
C LYS A 198 -11.09 6.31 -6.87
N ILE A 199 -10.81 5.18 -7.53
CA ILE A 199 -9.87 5.11 -8.66
C ILE A 199 -10.39 5.90 -9.86
N SER A 200 -11.69 5.77 -10.20
CA SER A 200 -12.24 6.36 -11.43
C SER A 200 -12.52 7.86 -11.33
N VAL A 201 -12.98 8.33 -10.17
CA VAL A 201 -13.45 9.71 -10.01
C VAL A 201 -12.96 10.41 -8.74
N GLY A 202 -12.25 9.72 -7.86
CA GLY A 202 -11.67 10.30 -6.64
C GLY A 202 -10.73 11.46 -6.97
N SER A 203 -10.75 12.50 -6.15
CA SER A 203 -9.85 13.65 -6.27
C SER A 203 -9.68 14.35 -4.93
N ALA A 204 -8.45 14.75 -4.62
CA ALA A 204 -8.14 15.58 -3.46
C ALA A 204 -8.50 17.06 -3.68
N MET A 205 -8.56 17.51 -4.93
CA MET A 205 -8.83 18.89 -5.31
C MET A 205 -10.15 19.04 -6.07
N ARG A 206 -10.60 20.28 -6.24
CA ARG A 206 -11.77 20.58 -7.08
C ARG A 206 -11.48 20.29 -8.54
N THR A 207 -12.34 19.48 -9.16
CA THR A 207 -12.34 19.20 -10.60
C THR A 207 -13.68 19.61 -11.20
N ARG A 208 -13.80 19.58 -12.53
CA ARG A 208 -15.11 19.75 -13.17
C ARG A 208 -16.03 18.63 -12.69
N SER A 209 -17.08 19.01 -11.96
CA SER A 209 -18.06 18.03 -11.46
C SER A 209 -18.83 17.42 -12.61
N ARG A 210 -19.04 16.11 -12.53
CA ARG A 210 -19.87 15.30 -13.43
C ARG A 210 -20.70 14.32 -12.59
N ASN A 211 -21.75 13.79 -13.18
CA ASN A 211 -22.57 12.78 -12.55
C ASN A 211 -22.03 11.37 -12.84
N ILE A 212 -22.16 10.49 -11.88
CA ILE A 212 -21.89 9.06 -11.98
C ILE A 212 -23.06 8.27 -11.41
N LEU A 213 -23.36 7.11 -12.01
CA LEU A 213 -24.36 6.20 -11.51
C LEU A 213 -23.73 5.22 -10.54
N VAL A 214 -24.27 5.15 -9.32
CA VAL A 214 -23.80 4.26 -8.27
C VAL A 214 -24.91 3.30 -7.89
N LYS A 215 -24.58 2.01 -7.86
CA LYS A 215 -25.50 0.93 -7.50
C LYS A 215 -25.20 0.43 -6.09
N GLY A 216 -26.23 0.21 -5.30
CA GLY A 216 -26.11 -0.29 -3.94
C GLY A 216 -27.45 -0.82 -3.42
N ARG A 217 -27.50 -1.10 -2.14
CA ARG A 217 -28.72 -1.46 -1.41
C ARG A 217 -29.24 -0.26 -0.64
N ASP A 218 -30.48 0.12 -0.89
CA ASP A 218 -31.17 1.17 -0.11
C ASP A 218 -31.37 0.71 1.33
N LEU A 219 -30.89 1.48 2.29
CA LEU A 219 -30.93 1.11 3.71
C LEU A 219 -32.32 1.29 4.33
N VAL A 220 -33.22 2.02 3.67
CA VAL A 220 -34.60 2.25 4.16
C VAL A 220 -35.52 1.13 3.69
N SER A 221 -35.48 0.82 2.39
CA SER A 221 -36.36 -0.19 1.77
C SER A 221 -35.76 -1.61 1.72
N GLY A 222 -34.42 -1.71 1.87
CA GLY A 222 -33.67 -2.98 1.77
C GLY A 222 -33.47 -3.49 0.33
N ILE A 223 -33.99 -2.81 -0.69
CA ILE A 223 -33.94 -3.27 -2.08
C ILE A 223 -32.75 -2.66 -2.85
N PRO A 224 -32.29 -3.29 -3.94
CA PRO A 224 -31.30 -2.71 -4.84
C PRO A 224 -31.77 -1.37 -5.42
N LYS A 225 -30.85 -0.40 -5.48
CA LYS A 225 -31.11 0.96 -5.97
C LYS A 225 -29.92 1.50 -6.76
N THR A 226 -30.23 2.29 -7.77
CA THR A 226 -29.24 3.08 -8.50
C THR A 226 -29.49 4.55 -8.23
N ILE A 227 -28.47 5.30 -7.91
CA ILE A 227 -28.55 6.74 -7.69
C ILE A 227 -27.56 7.48 -8.60
N ASP A 228 -27.88 8.74 -8.90
CA ASP A 228 -27.01 9.67 -9.60
C ASP A 228 -26.31 10.55 -8.58
N VAL A 229 -24.96 10.56 -8.60
CA VAL A 229 -24.12 11.23 -7.60
C VAL A 229 -23.10 12.11 -8.30
N ARG A 230 -22.88 13.30 -7.77
CA ARG A 230 -21.86 14.21 -8.28
C ARG A 230 -20.46 13.83 -7.80
N THR A 231 -19.47 13.87 -8.68
CA THR A 231 -18.07 13.56 -8.32
C THR A 231 -17.49 14.50 -7.24
N ASP A 232 -18.10 15.67 -7.08
CA ASP A 232 -17.74 16.63 -6.01
C ASP A 232 -18.07 16.09 -4.60
N GLU A 233 -19.05 15.20 -4.48
CA GLU A 233 -19.40 14.52 -3.23
C GLU A 233 -18.32 13.50 -2.84
N ILE A 234 -17.74 12.80 -3.82
CA ILE A 234 -16.63 11.88 -3.56
C ILE A 234 -15.42 12.63 -3.01
N ARG A 235 -15.12 13.83 -3.55
CA ARG A 235 -14.09 14.70 -2.99
C ARG A 235 -14.38 15.12 -1.55
N GLN A 236 -15.65 15.37 -1.21
CA GLN A 236 -16.05 15.68 0.16
C GLN A 236 -15.80 14.51 1.11
N ALA A 237 -16.15 13.29 0.69
CA ALA A 237 -15.88 12.07 1.44
C ALA A 237 -14.38 11.88 1.72
N LEU A 238 -13.52 12.19 0.73
CA LEU A 238 -12.07 12.03 0.83
C LEU A 238 -11.35 13.13 1.63
N LYS A 239 -12.06 14.17 2.05
CA LYS A 239 -11.43 15.35 2.70
C LYS A 239 -10.68 15.00 3.98
N ASP A 240 -11.27 14.16 4.84
CA ASP A 240 -10.65 13.79 6.11
C ASP A 240 -9.42 12.90 5.95
N PRO A 241 -9.45 11.77 5.20
CA PRO A 241 -8.26 10.99 4.92
C PRO A 241 -7.10 11.82 4.32
N VAL A 242 -7.41 12.68 3.33
CA VAL A 242 -6.40 13.55 2.70
C VAL A 242 -5.80 14.54 3.71
N LYS A 243 -6.61 15.10 4.61
CA LYS A 243 -6.12 15.99 5.67
C LYS A 243 -5.18 15.26 6.62
N ARG A 244 -5.53 14.06 7.07
CA ARG A 244 -4.70 13.26 7.98
C ARG A 244 -3.35 12.88 7.34
N ILE A 245 -3.33 12.57 6.04
CA ILE A 245 -2.10 12.36 5.27
C ILE A 245 -1.25 13.64 5.22
N LEU A 246 -1.86 14.78 4.97
CA LEU A 246 -1.16 16.07 5.01
C LEU A 246 -0.55 16.35 6.38
N ASP A 247 -1.30 16.08 7.46
CA ASP A 247 -0.87 16.36 8.82
C ASP A 247 0.38 15.51 9.17
N VAL A 248 0.43 14.22 8.86
CA VAL A 248 1.62 13.38 9.12
C VAL A 248 2.84 13.81 8.28
N ILE A 249 2.63 14.31 7.06
CA ILE A 249 3.73 14.86 6.26
C ILE A 249 4.31 16.11 6.92
N LYS A 250 3.47 17.00 7.45
CA LYS A 250 3.91 18.18 8.19
C LYS A 250 4.66 17.81 9.46
N ASP A 251 4.14 16.86 10.24
CA ASP A 251 4.81 16.35 11.45
C ASP A 251 6.20 15.78 11.14
N ALA A 252 6.37 15.14 9.97
CA ALA A 252 7.67 14.64 9.53
C ALA A 252 8.63 15.78 9.12
N LEU A 253 8.13 16.78 8.40
CA LEU A 253 8.92 17.97 8.04
C LEU A 253 9.37 18.75 9.28
N GLU A 254 8.48 18.96 10.25
CA GLU A 254 8.78 19.63 11.53
C GLU A 254 9.82 18.88 12.37
N ALA A 255 9.80 17.54 12.33
CA ALA A 255 10.74 16.69 13.04
C ALA A 255 12.10 16.54 12.31
N THR A 256 12.23 17.08 11.09
CA THR A 256 13.43 16.95 10.27
C THR A 256 14.49 17.97 10.69
N PRO A 257 15.78 17.58 10.86
CA PRO A 257 16.89 18.50 11.13
C PRO A 257 16.99 19.62 10.07
N ALA A 258 17.39 20.82 10.51
CA ALA A 258 17.35 22.03 9.69
C ALA A 258 18.18 21.90 8.39
N GLU A 259 19.37 21.27 8.44
CA GLU A 259 20.21 21.04 7.27
C GLU A 259 19.53 20.19 6.21
N LEU A 260 18.86 19.10 6.63
CA LEU A 260 18.13 18.24 5.71
C LEU A 260 16.82 18.88 5.23
N SER A 261 16.21 19.74 6.05
CA SER A 261 15.03 20.51 5.64
C SER A 261 15.37 21.49 4.52
N SER A 262 16.57 22.05 4.52
CA SER A 262 17.06 22.90 3.42
C SER A 262 17.14 22.11 2.10
N ASP A 263 17.68 20.90 2.15
CA ASP A 263 17.75 20.04 0.96
C ASP A 263 16.37 19.71 0.41
N ILE A 264 15.39 19.48 1.29
CA ILE A 264 14.02 19.14 0.91
C ILE A 264 13.31 20.29 0.19
N ILE A 265 13.62 21.54 0.51
CA ILE A 265 13.08 22.71 -0.20
C ILE A 265 13.47 22.67 -1.69
N ASP A 266 14.70 22.29 -1.98
CA ASP A 266 15.22 22.25 -3.35
C ASP A 266 14.82 20.94 -4.10
N ARG A 267 14.85 19.81 -3.42
CA ARG A 267 14.63 18.48 -4.02
C ARG A 267 13.17 18.11 -4.08
N GLY A 268 12.38 18.62 -3.15
CA GLY A 268 10.96 18.32 -3.02
C GLY A 268 10.66 16.99 -2.32
N ILE A 269 9.38 16.75 -2.14
CA ILE A 269 8.79 15.50 -1.62
C ILE A 269 8.54 14.56 -2.80
N VAL A 270 8.93 13.30 -2.66
CA VAL A 270 8.61 12.26 -3.65
C VAL A 270 7.53 11.36 -3.09
N LEU A 271 6.43 11.21 -3.85
CA LEU A 271 5.31 10.36 -3.50
C LEU A 271 5.45 8.99 -4.16
N ALA A 272 5.32 7.94 -3.36
CA ALA A 272 5.26 6.53 -3.74
C ALA A 272 3.95 5.89 -3.27
N GLY A 273 3.74 4.62 -3.60
CA GLY A 273 2.56 3.86 -3.25
C GLY A 273 1.34 4.13 -4.13
N GLY A 274 0.39 3.20 -4.12
CA GLY A 274 -0.81 3.28 -4.97
C GLY A 274 -1.74 4.45 -4.63
N GLY A 275 -1.83 4.83 -3.35
CA GLY A 275 -2.65 5.94 -2.87
C GLY A 275 -2.16 7.31 -3.34
N SER A 276 -0.87 7.44 -3.66
CA SER A 276 -0.28 8.69 -4.21
C SER A 276 -0.87 9.09 -5.56
N GLN A 277 -1.49 8.15 -6.27
CA GLN A 277 -2.14 8.37 -7.56
C GLN A 277 -3.51 9.07 -7.44
N LEU A 278 -4.00 9.35 -6.21
CA LEU A 278 -5.22 10.11 -6.04
C LEU A 278 -5.10 11.47 -6.73
N ARG A 279 -5.99 11.74 -7.67
CA ARG A 279 -5.92 12.93 -8.52
C ARG A 279 -5.81 14.22 -7.71
N GLY A 280 -4.79 15.03 -8.00
CA GLY A 280 -4.56 16.33 -7.38
C GLY A 280 -4.05 16.28 -5.94
N LEU A 281 -3.69 15.10 -5.42
CA LEU A 281 -3.08 14.98 -4.10
C LEU A 281 -1.74 15.71 -4.03
N ASP A 282 -0.89 15.53 -5.05
CA ASP A 282 0.40 16.24 -5.20
C ASP A 282 0.23 17.75 -5.16
N GLN A 283 -0.80 18.28 -5.83
CA GLN A 283 -1.08 19.72 -5.86
C GLN A 283 -1.52 20.23 -4.48
N VAL A 284 -2.45 19.52 -3.82
CA VAL A 284 -2.89 19.86 -2.46
C VAL A 284 -1.72 19.85 -1.48
N LEU A 285 -0.86 18.82 -1.55
CA LEU A 285 0.32 18.74 -0.69
C LEU A 285 1.29 19.88 -0.96
N ARG A 286 1.58 20.19 -2.23
CA ARG A 286 2.44 21.32 -2.62
C ARG A 286 1.89 22.67 -2.10
N GLU A 287 0.60 22.93 -2.27
CA GLU A 287 -0.03 24.16 -1.80
C GLU A 287 0.02 24.31 -0.27
N LYS A 288 -0.10 23.20 0.46
CA LYS A 288 -0.19 23.20 1.92
C LYS A 288 1.13 23.11 2.65
N THR A 289 2.18 22.56 2.00
CA THR A 289 3.52 22.45 2.58
C THR A 289 4.46 23.54 2.08
N GLY A 290 4.18 24.13 0.93
CA GLY A 290 5.08 25.09 0.28
C GLY A 290 6.33 24.44 -0.34
N VAL A 291 6.41 23.10 -0.35
CA VAL A 291 7.53 22.31 -0.87
C VAL A 291 7.14 21.70 -2.22
N PRO A 292 8.04 21.60 -3.22
CA PRO A 292 7.77 20.85 -4.44
C PRO A 292 7.34 19.41 -4.13
N VAL A 293 6.35 18.90 -4.85
CA VAL A 293 5.86 17.53 -4.67
C VAL A 293 5.79 16.85 -6.03
N ASN A 294 6.41 15.70 -6.16
CA ASN A 294 6.47 14.91 -7.38
C ASN A 294 5.95 13.49 -7.10
N VAL A 295 5.10 12.98 -7.97
CA VAL A 295 4.69 11.57 -7.94
C VAL A 295 5.72 10.77 -8.72
N ALA A 296 6.22 9.68 -8.15
CA ALA A 296 7.17 8.78 -8.83
C ALA A 296 6.51 8.11 -10.05
N ASP A 297 7.33 7.71 -11.01
CA ASP A 297 6.86 6.87 -12.11
C ASP A 297 6.47 5.48 -11.56
N GLU A 298 5.28 5.00 -11.92
CA GLU A 298 4.70 3.74 -11.42
C GLU A 298 4.81 3.62 -9.89
N PRO A 299 4.28 4.57 -9.12
CA PRO A 299 4.55 4.71 -7.69
C PRO A 299 4.14 3.47 -6.88
N HIS A 300 3.14 2.72 -7.34
CA HIS A 300 2.70 1.46 -6.75
C HIS A 300 3.69 0.29 -6.91
N LEU A 301 4.70 0.46 -7.78
CA LEU A 301 5.77 -0.52 -8.01
C LEU A 301 7.09 -0.13 -7.32
N ALA A 302 7.15 1.03 -6.67
CA ALA A 302 8.39 1.57 -6.11
C ALA A 302 9.06 0.59 -5.13
N ILE A 303 8.31 0.06 -4.17
CA ILE A 303 8.83 -0.87 -3.15
C ILE A 303 9.36 -2.15 -3.78
N VAL A 304 8.58 -2.82 -4.64
CA VAL A 304 9.00 -4.08 -5.25
C VAL A 304 10.21 -3.91 -6.18
N LYS A 305 10.32 -2.77 -6.88
CA LYS A 305 11.51 -2.43 -7.67
C LYS A 305 12.74 -2.25 -6.77
N GLY A 306 12.57 -1.62 -5.61
CA GLY A 306 13.62 -1.49 -4.61
C GLY A 306 14.07 -2.83 -4.04
N CYS A 307 13.13 -3.68 -3.64
CA CYS A 307 13.44 -5.06 -3.24
C CYS A 307 14.16 -5.83 -4.34
N GLY A 308 13.75 -5.62 -5.61
CA GLY A 308 14.43 -6.17 -6.79
C GLY A 308 15.88 -5.70 -6.90
N ALA A 309 16.12 -4.40 -6.78
CA ALA A 309 17.48 -3.84 -6.80
C ALA A 309 18.36 -4.39 -5.66
N VAL A 310 17.79 -4.49 -4.45
CA VAL A 310 18.48 -5.04 -3.27
C VAL A 310 18.86 -6.51 -3.46
N ILE A 311 17.95 -7.35 -3.97
CA ILE A 311 18.24 -8.80 -4.16
C ILE A 311 19.24 -9.04 -5.29
N GLU A 312 19.32 -8.15 -6.27
CA GLU A 312 20.28 -8.25 -7.38
C GLU A 312 21.69 -7.85 -6.95
N ASP A 313 21.86 -6.97 -5.98
CA ASP A 313 23.17 -6.53 -5.46
C ASP A 313 23.16 -6.39 -3.92
N LEU A 314 23.09 -7.51 -3.22
CA LEU A 314 23.08 -7.57 -1.76
C LEU A 314 24.30 -6.91 -1.10
N GLU A 315 25.48 -6.99 -1.73
CA GLU A 315 26.71 -6.38 -1.20
C GLU A 315 26.62 -4.85 -1.20
N LYS A 316 26.12 -4.27 -2.28
CA LYS A 316 25.89 -2.83 -2.39
C LYS A 316 24.91 -2.32 -1.35
N TYR A 317 23.86 -3.08 -1.09
CA TYR A 317 22.75 -2.66 -0.22
C TYR A 317 22.77 -3.30 1.19
N LYS A 318 23.86 -3.98 1.58
CA LYS A 318 23.93 -4.66 2.89
C LYS A 318 23.65 -3.75 4.09
N HIS A 319 23.94 -2.46 3.96
CA HIS A 319 23.76 -1.45 5.01
C HIS A 319 22.31 -1.01 5.21
N VAL A 320 21.38 -1.36 4.31
CA VAL A 320 19.94 -1.10 4.44
C VAL A 320 19.16 -2.34 4.88
N LEU A 321 19.85 -3.48 5.05
CA LEU A 321 19.23 -4.72 5.54
C LEU A 321 19.04 -4.66 7.06
N LEU A 322 17.88 -5.18 7.53
CA LEU A 322 17.48 -5.21 8.93
C LEU A 322 17.83 -6.55 9.61
#